data_9393492a96e6518c452b7c5aaae4823c
#
_entry.id   9393492a96e6518c452b7c5aaae4823c
#
_cell.length_a   1.000
_cell.length_b   1.000
_cell.length_c   1.000
_cell.angle_alpha   90.00
_cell.angle_beta   90.00
_cell.angle_gamma   90.00
#
_symmetry.space_group_name_H-M   'P 1'
#
loop_
_entity.id
_entity.type
_entity.pdbx_description
1 polymer ?
#
loop_
_entity_poly.entity_id
_entity_poly.type
_entity_poly.pdbx_seq_one_letter_code
_entity_poly.pdbx_strand_id
1 'polypeptide(L)'
;MKKVIDRIFSEKYVTPGTNVIQLLMYRFAYPFAVLLNKLHLSPNQITTQSLVFAILAFIALVYDDGWIWFSIFWGVSVLLDFCDGTVARMTDTVSKMAFRYDHMSDVFKIYLVVLGVGIRYDEMLFWILSATLIFFYGYFEILAHDLKNTTTRKQIIDSIATSAVNPIGKERLRERFFVIGFFLEKFPVVANLIKEIYVVFTTFNGHTLLLFFAFPLGGWVTKIALVYLIYLTVTGSISCINKLRHVSR
;
A
#
# COMPACT_ATOMS: atom_id res chain seq x y z
N MET A 1 5.36 -24.82 -20.94
CA MET A 1 4.26 -23.96 -20.46
C MET A 1 3.92 -24.19 -18.98
N LYS A 2 3.63 -25.44 -18.55
CA LYS A 2 3.32 -25.76 -17.14
C LYS A 2 4.37 -25.27 -16.16
N LYS A 3 5.68 -25.50 -16.40
CA LYS A 3 6.80 -25.01 -15.56
C LYS A 3 6.89 -23.47 -15.43
N VAL A 4 6.42 -22.73 -16.45
CA VAL A 4 6.41 -21.24 -16.40
C VAL A 4 5.22 -20.77 -15.57
N ILE A 5 4.07 -21.42 -15.73
CA ILE A 5 2.85 -21.13 -14.95
C ILE A 5 3.11 -21.45 -13.47
N ASP A 6 3.71 -22.61 -13.17
CA ASP A 6 4.05 -23.01 -11.80
C ASP A 6 5.05 -22.03 -11.14
N ARG A 7 5.96 -21.41 -11.93
CA ARG A 7 6.87 -20.37 -11.44
C ARG A 7 6.16 -19.02 -11.24
N ILE A 8 5.26 -18.63 -12.14
CA ILE A 8 4.45 -17.40 -12.00
C ILE A 8 3.54 -17.48 -10.77
N PHE A 9 3.06 -18.68 -10.45
CA PHE A 9 2.17 -18.93 -9.31
C PHE A 9 2.89 -19.42 -8.05
N SER A 10 4.23 -19.44 -8.06
CA SER A 10 5.01 -19.81 -6.88
C SER A 10 4.82 -18.78 -5.76
N GLU A 11 4.36 -19.22 -4.60
CA GLU A 11 4.23 -18.38 -3.39
C GLU A 11 5.58 -17.99 -2.78
N LYS A 12 6.68 -18.58 -3.26
CA LYS A 12 8.03 -18.37 -2.74
C LYS A 12 8.47 -16.91 -2.72
N TYR A 13 8.01 -16.11 -3.70
CA TYR A 13 8.39 -14.70 -3.87
C TYR A 13 7.29 -13.72 -3.52
N VAL A 14 6.20 -14.18 -2.92
CA VAL A 14 5.09 -13.37 -2.44
C VAL A 14 5.23 -13.16 -0.94
N THR A 15 4.96 -11.95 -0.48
CA THR A 15 4.99 -11.65 0.96
C THR A 15 3.85 -12.38 1.68
N PRO A 16 4.11 -13.12 2.77
CA PRO A 16 3.05 -13.77 3.54
C PRO A 16 2.02 -12.75 4.05
N GLY A 17 0.74 -13.12 3.99
CA GLY A 17 -0.36 -12.26 4.46
C GLY A 17 -0.82 -11.17 3.48
N THR A 18 -0.35 -11.22 2.22
CA THR A 18 -0.85 -10.36 1.14
C THR A 18 -2.33 -10.61 0.86
N ASN A 19 -3.06 -9.52 0.59
CA ASN A 19 -4.44 -9.63 0.11
C ASN A 19 -4.48 -10.13 -1.36
N VAL A 20 -5.68 -10.53 -1.81
CA VAL A 20 -5.85 -11.10 -3.16
C VAL A 20 -5.39 -10.14 -4.26
N ILE A 21 -5.64 -8.83 -4.11
CA ILE A 21 -5.25 -7.84 -5.12
C ILE A 21 -3.74 -7.67 -5.16
N GLN A 22 -3.07 -7.57 -4.01
CA GLN A 22 -1.61 -7.55 -3.95
C GLN A 22 -1.02 -8.83 -4.54
N LEU A 23 -1.63 -9.99 -4.24
CA LEU A 23 -1.21 -11.26 -4.82
C LEU A 23 -1.29 -11.25 -6.35
N LEU A 24 -2.39 -10.73 -6.90
CA LEU A 24 -2.55 -10.57 -8.36
C LEU A 24 -1.50 -9.62 -8.94
N MET A 25 -1.24 -8.48 -8.27
CA MET A 25 -0.22 -7.52 -8.70
C MET A 25 1.19 -8.14 -8.68
N TYR A 26 1.56 -8.88 -7.63
CA TYR A 26 2.83 -9.61 -7.60
C TYR A 26 2.94 -10.66 -8.70
N ARG A 27 1.86 -11.37 -9.00
CA ARG A 27 1.82 -12.36 -10.09
C ARG A 27 1.98 -11.71 -11.45
N PHE A 28 1.32 -10.56 -11.65
CA PHE A 28 1.45 -9.79 -12.88
C PHE A 28 2.86 -9.19 -13.03
N ALA A 29 3.46 -8.69 -11.95
CA ALA A 29 4.81 -8.14 -11.94
C ALA A 29 5.91 -9.21 -12.08
N TYR A 30 5.65 -10.46 -11.72
CA TYR A 30 6.65 -11.53 -11.70
C TYR A 30 7.44 -11.73 -13.00
N PRO A 31 6.84 -11.82 -14.20
CA PRO A 31 7.59 -11.97 -15.44
C PRO A 31 8.50 -10.77 -15.72
N PHE A 32 8.09 -9.57 -15.35
CA PHE A 32 8.91 -8.35 -15.47
C PHE A 32 10.06 -8.38 -14.48
N ALA A 33 9.83 -8.78 -13.23
CA ALA A 33 10.87 -8.95 -12.23
C ALA A 33 11.93 -9.96 -12.66
N VAL A 34 11.54 -11.07 -13.28
CA VAL A 34 12.47 -12.05 -13.86
C VAL A 34 13.31 -11.42 -14.98
N LEU A 35 12.69 -10.63 -15.84
CA LEU A 35 13.41 -9.92 -16.91
C LEU A 35 14.40 -8.92 -16.36
N LEU A 36 13.99 -8.07 -15.41
CA LEU A 36 14.86 -7.08 -14.77
C LEU A 36 16.02 -7.73 -14.02
N ASN A 37 15.78 -8.88 -13.35
CA ASN A 37 16.83 -9.65 -12.72
C ASN A 37 17.84 -10.24 -13.73
N LYS A 38 17.37 -10.70 -14.90
CA LYS A 38 18.27 -11.13 -15.99
C LYS A 38 19.11 -10.00 -16.57
N LEU A 39 18.61 -8.77 -16.53
CA LEU A 39 19.35 -7.56 -16.90
C LEU A 39 20.30 -7.09 -15.78
N HIS A 40 20.44 -7.87 -14.70
CA HIS A 40 21.29 -7.56 -13.55
C HIS A 40 20.98 -6.23 -12.86
N LEU A 41 19.71 -5.78 -12.93
CA LEU A 41 19.29 -4.58 -12.20
C LEU A 41 19.12 -4.91 -10.71
N SER A 42 19.72 -4.08 -9.87
CA SER A 42 19.53 -4.19 -8.43
C SER A 42 18.14 -3.69 -8.00
N PRO A 43 17.57 -4.17 -6.86
CA PRO A 43 16.30 -3.67 -6.35
C PRO A 43 16.25 -2.14 -6.23
N ASN A 44 17.30 -1.51 -5.69
CA ASN A 44 17.36 -0.06 -5.54
C ASN A 44 17.33 0.69 -6.89
N GLN A 45 17.95 0.12 -7.94
CA GLN A 45 17.86 0.71 -9.29
C GLN A 45 16.43 0.61 -9.84
N ILE A 46 15.72 -0.47 -9.56
CA ILE A 46 14.32 -0.65 -9.96
C ILE A 46 13.43 0.34 -9.21
N THR A 47 13.61 0.52 -7.89
CA THR A 47 12.92 1.54 -7.09
C THR A 47 13.18 2.95 -7.65
N THR A 48 14.44 3.26 -8.02
CA THR A 48 14.77 4.55 -8.64
C THR A 48 14.07 4.74 -9.98
N GLN A 49 14.00 3.70 -10.83
CA GLN A 49 13.26 3.77 -12.10
C GLN A 49 11.76 3.97 -11.85
N SER A 50 11.17 3.26 -10.87
CA SER A 50 9.80 3.47 -10.44
C SER A 50 9.54 4.94 -10.08
N LEU A 51 10.46 5.56 -9.32
CA LEU A 51 10.37 6.97 -8.96
C LEU A 51 10.48 7.91 -10.19
N VAL A 52 11.36 7.62 -11.15
CA VAL A 52 11.45 8.39 -12.39
C VAL A 52 10.12 8.35 -13.16
N PHE A 53 9.49 7.18 -13.26
CA PHE A 53 8.17 7.07 -13.89
C PHE A 53 7.08 7.80 -13.11
N ALA A 54 7.15 7.86 -11.78
CA ALA A 54 6.24 8.68 -10.98
C ALA A 54 6.42 10.18 -11.24
N ILE A 55 7.66 10.64 -11.44
CA ILE A 55 7.94 12.04 -11.85
C ILE A 55 7.37 12.32 -13.25
N LEU A 56 7.52 11.40 -14.20
CA LEU A 56 6.91 11.53 -15.52
C LEU A 56 5.38 11.55 -15.45
N ALA A 57 4.80 10.74 -14.58
CA ALA A 57 3.36 10.76 -14.30
C ALA A 57 2.92 12.11 -13.73
N PHE A 58 3.66 12.67 -12.78
CA PHE A 58 3.41 14.02 -12.25
C PHE A 58 3.47 15.08 -13.36
N ILE A 59 4.49 15.06 -14.22
CA ILE A 59 4.61 16.00 -15.34
C ILE A 59 3.42 15.86 -16.27
N ALA A 60 3.03 14.63 -16.64
CA ALA A 60 1.86 14.38 -17.45
C ALA A 60 0.57 14.88 -16.78
N LEU A 61 0.43 14.66 -15.47
CA LEU A 61 -0.72 15.13 -14.70
C LEU A 61 -0.87 16.65 -14.76
N VAL A 62 0.22 17.39 -14.71
CA VAL A 62 0.23 18.86 -14.68
C VAL A 62 0.06 19.48 -16.07
N TYR A 63 0.71 18.91 -17.08
CA TYR A 63 0.85 19.55 -18.41
C TYR A 63 0.03 18.91 -19.53
N ASP A 64 -0.42 17.66 -19.33
CA ASP A 64 -1.23 16.98 -20.36
C ASP A 64 -2.72 17.20 -20.10
N ASP A 65 -3.49 17.56 -21.12
CA ASP A 65 -4.94 17.70 -21.02
C ASP A 65 -5.64 16.34 -20.87
N GLY A 66 -4.96 15.26 -21.24
CA GLY A 66 -5.45 13.89 -21.12
C GLY A 66 -4.91 13.17 -19.89
N TRP A 67 -5.68 12.21 -19.40
CA TRP A 67 -5.29 11.31 -18.29
C TRP A 67 -4.47 10.09 -18.76
N ILE A 68 -4.32 9.88 -20.09
CA ILE A 68 -3.73 8.67 -20.68
C ILE A 68 -2.25 8.56 -20.30
N TRP A 69 -1.46 9.60 -20.51
CA TRP A 69 -0.04 9.59 -20.18
C TRP A 69 0.23 9.46 -18.68
N PHE A 70 -0.57 10.16 -17.86
CA PHE A 70 -0.54 9.94 -16.43
C PHE A 70 -0.76 8.47 -16.07
N SER A 71 -1.80 7.86 -16.62
CA SER A 71 -2.16 6.47 -16.35
C SER A 71 -1.06 5.49 -16.78
N ILE A 72 -0.45 5.72 -17.95
CA ILE A 72 0.64 4.88 -18.45
C ILE A 72 1.86 4.98 -17.53
N PHE A 73 2.35 6.19 -17.24
CA PHE A 73 3.55 6.38 -16.44
C PHE A 73 3.33 5.95 -14.99
N TRP A 74 2.17 6.24 -14.42
CA TRP A 74 1.81 5.80 -13.08
C TRP A 74 1.71 4.28 -12.99
N GLY A 75 1.06 3.65 -13.97
CA GLY A 75 0.96 2.19 -14.06
C GLY A 75 2.32 1.50 -14.14
N VAL A 76 3.25 2.04 -14.94
CA VAL A 76 4.63 1.54 -15.01
C VAL A 76 5.36 1.75 -13.70
N SER A 77 5.20 2.90 -13.05
CA SER A 77 5.79 3.17 -11.73
C SER A 77 5.33 2.14 -10.70
N VAL A 78 4.03 1.90 -10.58
CA VAL A 78 3.47 0.89 -9.66
C VAL A 78 3.94 -0.52 -10.01
N LEU A 79 4.02 -0.88 -11.30
CA LEU A 79 4.52 -2.18 -11.73
C LEU A 79 5.98 -2.40 -11.30
N LEU A 80 6.84 -1.43 -11.50
CA LEU A 80 8.26 -1.49 -11.09
C LEU A 80 8.41 -1.62 -9.58
N ASP A 81 7.56 -0.96 -8.82
CA ASP A 81 7.49 -1.06 -7.37
C ASP A 81 7.23 -2.50 -6.88
N PHE A 82 6.30 -3.21 -7.51
CA PHE A 82 6.12 -4.64 -7.22
C PHE A 82 7.29 -5.51 -7.71
N CYS A 83 8.04 -5.06 -8.71
CA CYS A 83 9.19 -5.80 -9.22
C CYS A 83 10.39 -5.72 -8.28
N ASP A 84 10.69 -4.56 -7.66
CA ASP A 84 11.89 -4.37 -6.84
C ASP A 84 11.89 -5.28 -5.61
N GLY A 85 10.77 -5.34 -4.87
CA GLY A 85 10.60 -6.25 -3.75
C GLY A 85 10.64 -7.73 -4.18
N THR A 86 10.17 -8.05 -5.39
CA THR A 86 10.25 -9.40 -5.94
C THR A 86 11.69 -9.76 -6.29
N VAL A 87 12.44 -8.89 -6.95
CA VAL A 87 13.86 -9.08 -7.25
C VAL A 87 14.67 -9.20 -5.96
N ALA A 88 14.42 -8.35 -4.95
CA ALA A 88 15.09 -8.44 -3.66
C ALA A 88 14.92 -9.82 -3.00
N ARG A 89 13.72 -10.41 -3.08
CA ARG A 89 13.46 -11.77 -2.58
C ARG A 89 14.08 -12.87 -3.46
N MET A 90 14.19 -12.64 -4.77
CA MET A 90 14.83 -13.57 -5.70
C MET A 90 16.34 -13.66 -5.50
N THR A 91 16.97 -12.52 -5.18
CA THR A 91 18.42 -12.37 -5.05
C THR A 91 18.91 -12.43 -3.61
N ASP A 92 17.99 -12.58 -2.65
CA ASP A 92 18.27 -12.59 -1.20
C ASP A 92 18.99 -11.31 -0.72
N THR A 93 18.71 -10.17 -1.36
CA THR A 93 19.32 -8.87 -1.08
C THR A 93 18.45 -7.95 -0.22
N VAL A 94 17.51 -8.52 0.53
CA VAL A 94 16.63 -7.76 1.42
C VAL A 94 17.44 -7.12 2.54
N SER A 95 17.46 -5.78 2.62
CA SER A 95 18.15 -5.03 3.66
C SER A 95 17.26 -3.98 4.30
N LYS A 96 17.57 -3.57 5.54
CA LYS A 96 16.83 -2.50 6.23
C LYS A 96 16.95 -1.15 5.50
N MET A 97 18.08 -0.88 4.86
CA MET A 97 18.28 0.37 4.10
C MET A 97 17.49 0.36 2.80
N ALA A 98 17.46 -0.77 2.06
CA ALA A 98 16.65 -0.92 0.87
C ALA A 98 15.16 -0.72 1.20
N PHE A 99 14.68 -1.30 2.30
CA PHE A 99 13.31 -1.12 2.77
C PHE A 99 12.98 0.35 3.12
N ARG A 100 13.91 1.10 3.73
CA ARG A 100 13.70 2.52 4.03
C ARG A 100 13.66 3.37 2.76
N TYR A 101 14.52 3.06 1.79
CA TYR A 101 14.55 3.75 0.50
C TYR A 101 13.26 3.54 -0.28
N ASP A 102 12.79 2.31 -0.36
CA ASP A 102 11.52 1.92 -0.96
C ASP A 102 10.34 2.68 -0.33
N HIS A 103 10.23 2.63 0.98
CA HIS A 103 9.17 3.31 1.72
C HIS A 103 9.18 4.84 1.56
N MET A 104 10.37 5.46 1.57
CA MET A 104 10.50 6.90 1.30
C MET A 104 10.08 7.24 -0.13
N SER A 105 10.43 6.36 -1.09
CA SER A 105 10.00 6.49 -2.49
C SER A 105 8.48 6.45 -2.63
N ASP A 106 7.81 5.55 -1.91
CA ASP A 106 6.36 5.42 -1.91
C ASP A 106 5.65 6.68 -1.41
N VAL A 107 6.10 7.20 -0.27
CA VAL A 107 5.56 8.45 0.27
C VAL A 107 5.77 9.60 -0.72
N PHE A 108 6.92 9.66 -1.36
CA PHE A 108 7.22 10.70 -2.34
C PHE A 108 6.38 10.57 -3.63
N LYS A 109 6.10 9.36 -4.09
CA LYS A 109 5.18 9.11 -5.21
C LYS A 109 3.78 9.65 -4.92
N ILE A 110 3.22 9.36 -3.74
CA ILE A 110 1.91 9.91 -3.33
C ILE A 110 1.96 11.43 -3.24
N TYR A 111 3.02 11.99 -2.66
CA TYR A 111 3.24 13.43 -2.64
C TYR A 111 3.16 14.05 -4.03
N LEU A 112 3.87 13.48 -5.01
CA LEU A 112 3.87 13.99 -6.40
C LEU A 112 2.47 13.98 -7.01
N VAL A 113 1.72 12.87 -6.87
CA VAL A 113 0.36 12.79 -7.43
C VAL A 113 -0.58 13.81 -6.77
N VAL A 114 -0.54 13.91 -5.45
CA VAL A 114 -1.41 14.83 -4.70
C VAL A 114 -1.06 16.29 -4.99
N LEU A 115 0.24 16.61 -5.11
CA LEU A 115 0.72 17.93 -5.53
C LEU A 115 0.27 18.25 -6.96
N GLY A 116 0.42 17.28 -7.89
CA GLY A 116 -0.01 17.41 -9.27
C GLY A 116 -1.51 17.69 -9.41
N VAL A 117 -2.34 17.04 -8.58
CA VAL A 117 -3.78 17.31 -8.51
C VAL A 117 -4.04 18.75 -8.06
N GLY A 118 -3.33 19.23 -7.03
CA GLY A 118 -3.42 20.63 -6.57
C GLY A 118 -3.10 21.64 -7.67
N ILE A 119 -1.99 21.41 -8.39
CA ILE A 119 -1.56 22.29 -9.50
C ILE A 119 -2.55 22.25 -10.65
N ARG A 120 -3.00 21.05 -11.06
CA ARG A 120 -3.89 20.89 -12.21
C ARG A 120 -5.22 21.59 -12.06
N TYR A 121 -5.85 21.44 -10.91
CA TYR A 121 -7.17 22.02 -10.68
C TYR A 121 -7.10 23.49 -10.25
N ASP A 122 -5.97 23.94 -9.68
CA ASP A 122 -5.68 25.31 -9.22
C ASP A 122 -6.82 25.97 -8.44
N GLU A 123 -7.60 25.17 -7.72
CA GLU A 123 -8.63 25.63 -6.81
C GLU A 123 -8.11 25.59 -5.38
N MET A 124 -8.40 26.61 -4.57
CA MET A 124 -7.98 26.70 -3.16
C MET A 124 -8.36 25.44 -2.35
N LEU A 125 -9.54 24.87 -2.63
CA LEU A 125 -9.98 23.63 -1.96
C LEU A 125 -9.07 22.44 -2.27
N PHE A 126 -8.62 22.27 -3.52
CA PHE A 126 -7.68 21.20 -3.88
C PHE A 126 -6.33 21.39 -3.19
N TRP A 127 -5.84 22.62 -3.11
CA TRP A 127 -4.59 22.91 -2.39
C TRP A 127 -4.69 22.58 -0.91
N ILE A 128 -5.78 22.96 -0.24
CA ILE A 128 -6.03 22.65 1.17
C ILE A 128 -6.11 21.13 1.37
N LEU A 129 -6.89 20.42 0.56
CA LEU A 129 -7.03 18.97 0.64
C LEU A 129 -5.70 18.25 0.39
N SER A 130 -4.96 18.70 -0.63
CA SER A 130 -3.65 18.13 -0.98
C SER A 130 -2.63 18.34 0.15
N ALA A 131 -2.48 19.54 0.67
CA ALA A 131 -1.58 19.83 1.78
C ALA A 131 -1.95 19.04 3.05
N THR A 132 -3.23 18.95 3.36
CA THR A 132 -3.75 18.19 4.50
C THR A 132 -3.46 16.70 4.33
N LEU A 133 -3.70 16.13 3.15
CA LEU A 133 -3.43 14.72 2.89
C LEU A 133 -1.92 14.40 2.99
N ILE A 134 -1.06 15.22 2.38
CA ILE A 134 0.41 15.03 2.43
C ILE A 134 0.89 14.99 3.89
N PHE A 135 0.42 15.93 4.73
CA PHE A 135 0.80 16.00 6.13
C PHE A 135 0.38 14.74 6.90
N PHE A 136 -0.91 14.38 6.84
CA PHE A 136 -1.42 13.23 7.57
C PHE A 136 -0.93 11.90 7.01
N TYR A 137 -0.72 11.80 5.69
CA TYR A 137 -0.20 10.58 5.07
C TYR A 137 1.23 10.29 5.52
N GLY A 138 2.12 11.28 5.47
CA GLY A 138 3.50 11.11 5.96
C GLY A 138 3.55 10.74 7.45
N TYR A 139 2.70 11.38 8.27
CA TYR A 139 2.61 11.05 9.70
C TYR A 139 2.07 9.63 9.94
N PHE A 140 1.03 9.22 9.20
CA PHE A 140 0.48 7.87 9.28
C PHE A 140 1.52 6.79 8.93
N GLU A 141 2.31 7.00 7.89
CA GLU A 141 3.33 6.05 7.47
C GLU A 141 4.43 5.88 8.51
N ILE A 142 4.87 6.97 9.16
CA ILE A 142 5.82 6.89 10.28
C ILE A 142 5.25 6.05 11.42
N LEU A 143 4.01 6.33 11.83
CA LEU A 143 3.35 5.59 12.92
C LEU A 143 3.10 4.12 12.58
N ALA A 144 2.72 3.81 11.34
CA ALA A 144 2.52 2.44 10.87
C ALA A 144 3.83 1.64 10.88
N HIS A 145 4.92 2.27 10.45
CA HIS A 145 6.25 1.69 10.50
C HIS A 145 6.71 1.42 11.94
N ASP A 146 6.53 2.39 12.85
CA ASP A 146 6.89 2.23 14.26
C ASP A 146 6.08 1.13 14.94
N LEU A 147 4.78 1.05 14.64
CA LEU A 147 3.91 -0.01 15.15
C LEU A 147 4.37 -1.39 14.67
N LYS A 148 4.71 -1.52 13.39
CA LYS A 148 5.20 -2.78 12.80
C LYS A 148 6.50 -3.24 13.48
N ASN A 149 7.45 -2.33 13.67
CA ASN A 149 8.74 -2.64 14.31
C ASN A 149 8.56 -3.03 15.77
N THR A 150 7.71 -2.32 16.51
CA THR A 150 7.44 -2.60 17.92
C THR A 150 6.70 -3.91 18.11
N THR A 151 5.71 -4.20 17.25
CA THR A 151 4.95 -5.46 17.30
C THR A 151 5.83 -6.65 16.98
N THR A 152 6.67 -6.56 15.96
CA THR A 152 7.61 -7.64 15.60
C THR A 152 8.59 -7.91 16.74
N ARG A 153 9.13 -6.87 17.38
CA ARG A 153 10.05 -7.02 18.52
C ARG A 153 9.36 -7.68 19.72
N LYS A 154 8.11 -7.30 20.03
CA LYS A 154 7.32 -7.89 21.11
C LYS A 154 6.97 -9.34 20.81
N GLN A 155 6.52 -9.68 19.58
CA GLN A 155 6.25 -11.05 19.17
C GLN A 155 7.48 -11.95 19.29
N ILE A 156 8.66 -11.45 18.96
CA ILE A 156 9.91 -12.20 19.15
C ILE A 156 10.17 -12.42 20.66
N ILE A 157 10.00 -11.40 21.48
CA ILE A 157 10.18 -11.52 22.94
C ILE A 157 9.11 -12.45 23.53
N ASP A 158 7.85 -12.30 23.16
CA ASP A 158 6.74 -13.11 23.66
C ASP A 158 6.81 -14.56 23.13
N SER A 159 7.29 -14.82 21.93
CA SER A 159 7.53 -16.18 21.43
C SER A 159 8.67 -16.89 22.18
N ILE A 160 9.59 -16.14 22.74
CA ILE A 160 10.62 -16.65 23.65
C ILE A 160 10.04 -16.87 25.06
N ALA A 161 9.06 -16.06 25.46
CA ALA A 161 8.50 -16.10 26.83
C ALA A 161 7.23 -16.94 26.97
N THR A 162 6.48 -17.24 25.91
CA THR A 162 5.17 -17.90 26.01
C THR A 162 4.97 -19.03 25.00
N SER A 163 5.32 -20.22 25.44
CA SER A 163 4.71 -21.46 24.96
C SER A 163 3.31 -21.69 25.53
N ALA A 164 2.70 -20.74 26.19
CA ALA A 164 1.36 -20.87 26.77
C ALA A 164 0.74 -19.49 27.02
N VAL A 165 -0.38 -19.16 26.39
CA VAL A 165 -1.58 -18.53 26.96
C VAL A 165 -2.51 -17.90 25.90
N ASN A 166 -3.67 -18.47 25.76
CA ASN A 166 -5.07 -18.05 25.48
C ASN A 166 -5.48 -16.89 24.56
N PRO A 167 -6.52 -17.11 23.72
CA PRO A 167 -7.07 -16.16 22.74
C PRO A 167 -8.18 -15.26 23.33
N ILE A 168 -7.87 -14.32 24.19
CA ILE A 168 -8.86 -13.42 24.83
C ILE A 168 -9.35 -12.28 23.93
N GLY A 169 -8.69 -12.03 22.79
CA GLY A 169 -9.01 -10.88 21.92
C GLY A 169 -10.24 -11.05 21.00
N LYS A 170 -10.66 -12.27 20.71
CA LYS A 170 -11.76 -12.54 19.76
C LYS A 170 -13.16 -12.34 20.35
N GLU A 171 -13.35 -12.52 21.65
CA GLU A 171 -14.67 -12.43 22.30
C GLU A 171 -15.18 -10.99 22.42
N ARG A 172 -14.33 -10.01 22.73
CA ARG A 172 -14.78 -8.60 22.89
C ARG A 172 -15.25 -7.93 21.60
N LEU A 173 -14.72 -8.32 20.44
CA LEU A 173 -15.20 -7.82 19.14
C LEU A 173 -16.53 -8.46 18.75
N ARG A 174 -16.80 -9.70 19.18
CA ARG A 174 -18.02 -10.44 18.91
C ARG A 174 -19.24 -9.83 19.61
N GLU A 175 -19.07 -9.31 20.85
CA GLU A 175 -20.16 -8.68 21.61
C GLU A 175 -20.56 -7.29 21.08
N ARG A 176 -19.62 -6.50 20.57
CA ARG A 176 -19.90 -5.14 20.06
C ARG A 176 -20.60 -5.09 18.70
N PHE A 177 -20.51 -6.16 17.91
CA PHE A 177 -21.08 -6.23 16.56
C PHE A 177 -21.89 -7.52 16.35
N PHE A 178 -22.71 -7.90 17.32
CA PHE A 178 -23.47 -9.16 17.32
C PHE A 178 -24.25 -9.39 16.00
N VAL A 179 -24.92 -8.37 15.47
CA VAL A 179 -25.71 -8.48 14.22
C VAL A 179 -24.79 -8.64 12.99
N ILE A 180 -23.69 -7.89 12.94
CA ILE A 180 -22.72 -7.98 11.85
C ILE A 180 -21.95 -9.29 11.94
N GLY A 181 -21.56 -9.72 13.14
CA GLY A 181 -20.89 -11.00 13.38
C GLY A 181 -21.73 -12.20 12.93
N PHE A 182 -23.03 -12.21 13.26
CA PHE A 182 -23.96 -13.25 12.83
C PHE A 182 -24.13 -13.30 11.31
N PHE A 183 -24.21 -12.12 10.65
CA PHE A 183 -24.33 -12.06 9.19
C PHE A 183 -23.05 -12.54 8.49
N LEU A 184 -21.89 -12.19 9.03
CA LEU A 184 -20.58 -12.58 8.47
C LEU A 184 -20.29 -14.08 8.68
N GLU A 185 -20.74 -14.69 9.78
CA GLU A 185 -20.64 -16.14 10.00
C GLU A 185 -21.54 -16.93 9.02
N LYS A 186 -22.72 -16.40 8.69
CA LYS A 186 -23.67 -17.05 7.77
C LYS A 186 -23.22 -16.94 6.29
N PHE A 187 -22.46 -15.91 5.95
CA PHE A 187 -21.99 -15.65 4.59
C PHE A 187 -20.46 -15.44 4.54
N PRO A 188 -19.66 -16.51 4.74
CA PRO A 188 -18.19 -16.38 4.82
C PRO A 188 -17.55 -15.81 3.56
N VAL A 189 -18.13 -16.04 2.37
CA VAL A 189 -17.64 -15.48 1.11
C VAL A 189 -17.83 -13.96 1.10
N VAL A 190 -18.96 -13.46 1.55
CA VAL A 190 -19.25 -12.02 1.64
C VAL A 190 -18.36 -11.37 2.70
N ALA A 191 -18.15 -12.03 3.83
CA ALA A 191 -17.25 -11.56 4.88
C ALA A 191 -15.81 -11.42 4.39
N ASN A 192 -15.32 -12.40 3.66
CA ASN A 192 -13.98 -12.36 3.08
C ASN A 192 -13.87 -11.28 2.00
N LEU A 193 -14.91 -11.13 1.16
CA LEU A 193 -14.95 -10.07 0.15
C LEU A 193 -14.90 -8.66 0.78
N ILE A 194 -15.72 -8.43 1.82
CA ILE A 194 -15.71 -7.15 2.55
C ILE A 194 -14.36 -6.89 3.20
N LYS A 195 -13.76 -7.92 3.81
CA LYS A 195 -12.42 -7.83 4.39
C LYS A 195 -11.36 -7.47 3.33
N GLU A 196 -11.39 -8.14 2.18
CA GLU A 196 -10.46 -7.87 1.07
C GLU A 196 -10.63 -6.45 0.52
N ILE A 197 -11.87 -6.01 0.30
CA ILE A 197 -12.18 -4.64 -0.12
C ILE A 197 -11.64 -3.64 0.91
N TYR A 198 -11.92 -3.86 2.21
CA TYR A 198 -11.43 -2.99 3.28
C TYR A 198 -9.90 -2.91 3.28
N VAL A 199 -9.21 -4.05 3.20
CA VAL A 199 -7.73 -4.08 3.19
C VAL A 199 -7.18 -3.36 1.97
N VAL A 200 -7.79 -3.52 0.79
CA VAL A 200 -7.38 -2.80 -0.42
C VAL A 200 -7.45 -1.30 -0.23
N PHE A 201 -8.56 -0.78 0.32
CA PHE A 201 -8.73 0.66 0.49
C PHE A 201 -7.95 1.24 1.68
N THR A 202 -7.45 0.41 2.61
CA THR A 202 -6.66 0.86 3.77
C THR A 202 -5.15 0.64 3.60
N THR A 203 -4.69 0.13 2.46
CA THR A 203 -3.28 -0.06 2.16
C THR A 203 -2.76 0.98 1.17
N PHE A 204 -1.44 1.17 1.13
CA PHE A 204 -0.78 2.02 0.12
C PHE A 204 -1.25 1.72 -1.30
N ASN A 205 -1.31 0.45 -1.67
CA ASN A 205 -1.77 0.03 -3.00
C ASN A 205 -3.22 0.41 -3.29
N GLY A 206 -4.09 0.40 -2.29
CA GLY A 206 -5.46 0.87 -2.42
C GLY A 206 -5.54 2.39 -2.58
N HIS A 207 -4.70 3.14 -1.87
CA HIS A 207 -4.61 4.58 -2.00
C HIS A 207 -4.14 4.99 -3.41
N THR A 208 -3.13 4.31 -3.96
CA THR A 208 -2.65 4.55 -5.33
C THR A 208 -3.73 4.22 -6.37
N LEU A 209 -4.44 3.10 -6.20
CA LEU A 209 -5.55 2.72 -7.07
C LEU A 209 -6.70 3.74 -7.00
N LEU A 210 -7.06 4.19 -5.80
CA LEU A 210 -8.14 5.17 -5.63
C LEU A 210 -7.83 6.47 -6.37
N LEU A 211 -6.61 7.00 -6.24
CA LEU A 211 -6.18 8.22 -6.95
C LEU A 211 -6.12 7.98 -8.46
N PHE A 212 -5.62 6.81 -8.89
CA PHE A 212 -5.54 6.44 -10.29
C PHE A 212 -6.92 6.42 -10.98
N PHE A 213 -7.96 5.89 -10.30
CA PHE A 213 -9.30 5.87 -10.85
C PHE A 213 -10.08 7.17 -10.64
N ALA A 214 -9.83 7.89 -9.55
CA ALA A 214 -10.57 9.12 -9.25
C ALA A 214 -10.22 10.24 -10.23
N PHE A 215 -8.96 10.37 -10.60
CA PHE A 215 -8.49 11.44 -11.46
C PHE A 215 -9.16 11.45 -12.86
N PRO A 216 -9.21 10.33 -13.62
CA PRO A 216 -9.91 10.29 -14.91
C PRO A 216 -11.41 10.56 -14.83
N LEU A 217 -12.03 10.31 -13.66
CA LEU A 217 -13.47 10.52 -13.45
C LEU A 217 -13.83 11.99 -13.14
N GLY A 218 -12.82 12.87 -13.01
CA GLY A 218 -12.99 14.30 -12.89
C GLY A 218 -12.84 14.88 -11.49
N GLY A 219 -12.91 16.21 -11.41
CA GLY A 219 -12.57 16.97 -10.21
C GLY A 219 -13.43 16.64 -8.99
N TRP A 220 -14.73 16.42 -9.14
CA TRP A 220 -15.62 16.07 -8.01
C TRP A 220 -15.25 14.70 -7.40
N VAL A 221 -14.99 13.70 -8.23
CA VAL A 221 -14.60 12.38 -7.75
C VAL A 221 -13.22 12.44 -7.08
N THR A 222 -12.31 13.24 -7.63
CA THR A 222 -10.99 13.50 -7.05
C THR A 222 -11.10 14.18 -5.68
N LYS A 223 -11.97 15.18 -5.50
CA LYS A 223 -12.24 15.81 -4.18
C LYS A 223 -12.72 14.80 -3.16
N ILE A 224 -13.69 13.95 -3.53
CA ILE A 224 -14.22 12.88 -2.66
C ILE A 224 -13.11 11.90 -2.29
N ALA A 225 -12.27 11.51 -3.25
CA ALA A 225 -11.15 10.60 -3.00
C ALA A 225 -10.12 11.20 -2.02
N LEU A 226 -9.76 12.49 -2.18
CA LEU A 226 -8.85 13.18 -1.26
C LEU A 226 -9.42 13.27 0.16
N VAL A 227 -10.68 13.64 0.31
CA VAL A 227 -11.37 13.69 1.62
C VAL A 227 -11.38 12.31 2.27
N TYR A 228 -11.69 11.27 1.49
CA TYR A 228 -11.69 9.89 1.98
C TYR A 228 -10.29 9.44 2.43
N LEU A 229 -9.26 9.75 1.67
CA LEU A 229 -7.88 9.43 2.03
C LEU A 229 -7.41 10.18 3.29
N ILE A 230 -7.81 11.45 3.45
CA ILE A 230 -7.56 12.21 4.69
C ILE A 230 -8.23 11.50 5.88
N TYR A 231 -9.49 11.13 5.73
CA TYR A 231 -10.23 10.38 6.77
C TYR A 231 -9.51 9.08 7.15
N LEU A 232 -9.08 8.29 6.16
CA LEU A 232 -8.36 7.03 6.40
C LEU A 232 -7.01 7.25 7.11
N THR A 233 -6.24 8.25 6.68
CA THR A 233 -4.92 8.52 7.28
C THR A 233 -5.04 9.05 8.70
N VAL A 234 -6.02 9.89 8.99
CA VAL A 234 -6.28 10.40 10.35
C VAL A 234 -6.75 9.26 11.27
N THR A 235 -7.75 8.50 10.84
CA THR A 235 -8.28 7.38 11.65
C THR A 235 -7.25 6.27 11.83
N GLY A 236 -6.46 6.00 10.80
CA GLY A 236 -5.32 5.08 10.85
C GLY A 236 -4.25 5.53 11.84
N SER A 237 -3.88 6.81 11.83
CA SER A 237 -2.92 7.40 12.77
C SER A 237 -3.40 7.26 14.22
N ILE A 238 -4.66 7.58 14.50
CA ILE A 238 -5.27 7.42 15.83
C ILE A 238 -5.22 5.95 16.28
N SER A 239 -5.54 5.03 15.38
CA SER A 239 -5.46 3.58 15.64
C SER A 239 -4.03 3.13 15.96
N CYS A 240 -3.04 3.59 15.19
CA CYS A 240 -1.62 3.29 15.44
C CYS A 240 -1.16 3.82 16.80
N ILE A 241 -1.50 5.06 17.15
CA ILE A 241 -1.16 5.68 18.45
C ILE A 241 -1.76 4.86 19.61
N ASN A 242 -3.03 4.48 19.50
CA ASN A 242 -3.69 3.69 20.52
C ASN A 242 -3.02 2.32 20.72
N LYS A 243 -2.66 1.66 19.62
CA LYS A 243 -1.95 0.37 19.67
C LYS A 243 -0.54 0.52 20.27
N LEU A 244 0.21 1.56 19.86
CA LEU A 244 1.54 1.85 20.42
C LEU A 244 1.49 2.10 21.92
N ARG A 245 0.48 2.84 22.43
CA ARG A 245 0.27 3.06 23.87
C ARG A 245 0.02 1.76 24.65
N HIS A 246 -0.65 0.78 24.05
CA HIS A 246 -0.89 -0.52 24.68
C HIS A 246 0.33 -1.45 24.65
N VAL A 247 1.23 -1.25 23.70
CA VAL A 247 2.46 -2.05 23.57
C VAL A 247 3.58 -1.49 24.43
N SER A 248 3.57 -0.17 24.72
CA SER A 248 4.58 0.51 25.56
C SER A 248 4.30 0.40 27.07
N ARG A 249 3.17 -0.14 27.47
CA ARG A 249 2.80 -0.51 28.85
C ARG A 249 3.00 -2.00 29.06
#